data_07b31f58a212c6a811085cd031f8c76b
#
_entry.id   07b31f58a212c6a811085cd031f8c76b
#
_cell.length_a   1.000
_cell.length_b   1.000
_cell.length_c   1.000
_cell.angle_alpha   90.00
_cell.angle_beta   90.00
_cell.angle_gamma   90.00
#
_symmetry.space_group_name_H-M   'P 1'
#
loop_
_entity.id
_entity.type
_entity.pdbx_description
1 polymer ?
#
loop_
_entity_poly.entity_id
_entity_poly.type
_entity_poly.pdbx_seq_one_letter_code
_entity_poly.pdbx_strand_id
1 'polypeptide(L)'
;MTVRTRFAPSPTGYLHIGGLRTALYAYLFAKKNDGVFILRIEDTDQARFVEGAVEKIYSGLRLAGLEWDEGPDKGGNYGPYVQSERKDMYLPYAKELVEKGKAYYCFCTKEDLDARRAEAEARGETFKYDKHCLHLSKEEVQRRLDAGEPYVIRQNIPESGEAGFDDVIYGRIDVDCSELDDGVLIKADGMPTYNFANVIDDHTMGITHVMRGNEYLSSTPKYNLLYEACLLYTSDAADDANWV
;
A
#
# COMPACT_ATOMS: atom_id res chain seq x y z
N MET A 1 19.70 -10.03 -10.63
CA MET A 1 19.17 -9.29 -9.44
C MET A 1 18.97 -10.30 -8.32
N THR A 2 19.26 -9.98 -7.06
CA THR A 2 18.99 -10.88 -5.93
C THR A 2 17.49 -10.91 -5.65
N VAL A 3 16.89 -12.10 -5.57
CA VAL A 3 15.48 -12.25 -5.20
C VAL A 3 15.25 -11.73 -3.79
N ARG A 4 14.27 -10.84 -3.61
CA ARG A 4 13.88 -10.28 -2.32
C ARG A 4 12.37 -10.43 -2.15
N THR A 5 11.97 -11.15 -1.13
CA THR A 5 10.57 -11.33 -0.74
C THR A 5 10.32 -10.77 0.64
N ARG A 6 9.07 -10.55 1.00
CA ARG A 6 8.72 -10.12 2.36
C ARG A 6 7.49 -10.84 2.88
N PHE A 7 7.44 -11.01 4.18
CA PHE A 7 6.21 -11.19 4.94
C PHE A 7 5.95 -9.89 5.72
N ALA A 8 4.75 -9.35 5.58
CA ALA A 8 4.42 -8.00 6.05
C ALA A 8 3.11 -8.01 6.86
N PRO A 9 3.12 -8.61 8.08
CA PRO A 9 1.93 -8.72 8.91
C PRO A 9 1.60 -7.40 9.61
N SER A 10 0.29 -7.13 9.75
CA SER A 10 -0.21 -6.09 10.65
C SER A 10 -0.34 -6.62 12.07
N PRO A 11 0.14 -5.90 13.11
CA PRO A 11 0.07 -6.34 14.51
C PRO A 11 -1.30 -6.04 15.12
N THR A 12 -2.39 -6.37 14.40
CA THR A 12 -3.79 -6.18 14.81
C THR A 12 -4.39 -7.42 15.45
N GLY A 13 -3.58 -8.44 15.71
CA GLY A 13 -3.93 -9.71 16.30
C GLY A 13 -2.77 -10.70 16.23
N TYR A 14 -3.04 -11.94 16.59
CA TYR A 14 -2.03 -12.99 16.55
C TYR A 14 -1.89 -13.59 15.16
N LEU A 15 -0.68 -14.09 14.86
CA LEU A 15 -0.42 -14.78 13.60
C LEU A 15 -1.30 -16.03 13.51
N HIS A 16 -2.14 -16.09 12.49
CA HIS A 16 -2.98 -17.26 12.19
C HIS A 16 -2.37 -18.09 11.05
N ILE A 17 -2.89 -19.30 10.86
CA ILE A 17 -2.35 -20.26 9.89
C ILE A 17 -2.32 -19.73 8.45
N GLY A 18 -3.27 -18.87 8.06
CA GLY A 18 -3.29 -18.23 6.74
C GLY A 18 -2.09 -17.30 6.54
N GLY A 19 -1.80 -16.44 7.53
CA GLY A 19 -0.61 -15.58 7.50
C GLY A 19 0.70 -16.39 7.50
N LEU A 20 0.76 -17.46 8.32
CA LEU A 20 1.92 -18.35 8.35
C LEU A 20 2.15 -19.04 6.99
N ARG A 21 1.08 -19.46 6.30
CA ARG A 21 1.15 -20.04 4.95
C ARG A 21 1.75 -19.02 3.95
N THR A 22 1.31 -17.78 3.97
CA THR A 22 1.85 -16.72 3.10
C THR A 22 3.33 -16.49 3.40
N ALA A 23 3.71 -16.42 4.68
CA ALA A 23 5.11 -16.30 5.10
C ALA A 23 5.96 -17.49 4.59
N LEU A 24 5.43 -18.71 4.69
CA LEU A 24 6.11 -19.93 4.20
C LEU A 24 6.42 -19.87 2.71
N TYR A 25 5.45 -19.45 1.88
CA TYR A 25 5.69 -19.35 0.44
C TYR A 25 6.75 -18.29 0.11
N ALA A 26 6.65 -17.11 0.72
CA ALA A 26 7.64 -16.05 0.53
C ALA A 26 9.05 -16.49 0.99
N TYR A 27 9.16 -17.17 2.12
CA TYR A 27 10.39 -17.73 2.64
C TYR A 27 10.99 -18.78 1.70
N LEU A 28 10.20 -19.78 1.29
CA LEU A 28 10.69 -20.87 0.43
C LEU A 28 11.14 -20.35 -0.94
N PHE A 29 10.41 -19.37 -1.49
CA PHE A 29 10.79 -18.76 -2.76
C PHE A 29 12.12 -18.00 -2.64
N ALA A 30 12.29 -17.19 -1.60
CA ALA A 30 13.57 -16.52 -1.35
C ALA A 30 14.71 -17.54 -1.21
N LYS A 31 14.55 -18.55 -0.35
CA LYS A 31 15.61 -19.54 -0.08
C LYS A 31 15.94 -20.42 -1.28
N LYS A 32 14.93 -20.77 -2.10
CA LYS A 32 15.18 -21.53 -3.35
C LYS A 32 16.03 -20.76 -4.36
N ASN A 33 15.98 -19.43 -4.33
CA ASN A 33 16.70 -18.55 -5.26
C ASN A 33 17.91 -17.86 -4.62
N ASP A 34 18.43 -18.38 -3.50
CA ASP A 34 19.54 -17.78 -2.74
C ASP A 34 19.30 -16.29 -2.43
N GLY A 35 18.04 -15.94 -2.23
CA GLY A 35 17.55 -14.59 -2.02
C GLY A 35 17.39 -14.21 -0.55
N VAL A 36 16.75 -13.07 -0.32
CA VAL A 36 16.52 -12.44 0.98
C VAL A 36 15.04 -12.49 1.35
N PHE A 37 14.74 -12.98 2.54
CA PHE A 37 13.41 -12.96 3.13
C PHE A 37 13.33 -11.90 4.23
N ILE A 38 12.44 -10.91 4.04
CA ILE A 38 12.28 -9.74 4.92
C ILE A 38 11.03 -9.89 5.78
N LEU A 39 11.14 -9.51 7.04
CA LEU A 39 9.99 -9.28 7.92
C LEU A 39 9.76 -7.76 8.06
N ARG A 40 8.59 -7.28 7.66
CA ARG A 40 8.15 -5.89 7.84
C ARG A 40 6.88 -5.86 8.69
N ILE A 41 6.82 -4.99 9.69
CA ILE A 41 5.62 -4.79 10.52
C ILE A 41 4.80 -3.64 9.93
N GLU A 42 3.55 -3.93 9.56
CA GLU A 42 2.64 -2.96 8.97
C GLU A 42 1.61 -2.48 10.00
N ASP A 43 2.01 -1.49 10.77
CA ASP A 43 1.27 -0.92 11.90
C ASP A 43 0.67 0.47 11.59
N THR A 44 0.33 0.75 10.32
CA THR A 44 -0.30 2.02 9.91
C THR A 44 -1.67 2.26 10.56
N ASP A 45 -2.33 1.21 11.04
CA ASP A 45 -3.57 1.28 11.80
C ASP A 45 -3.28 1.19 13.31
N GLN A 46 -2.83 2.30 13.88
CA GLN A 46 -2.47 2.40 15.28
C GLN A 46 -3.67 2.17 16.23
N ALA A 47 -4.91 2.41 15.77
CA ALA A 47 -6.11 2.19 16.56
C ALA A 47 -6.40 0.70 16.81
N ARG A 48 -5.93 -0.18 15.92
CA ARG A 48 -6.08 -1.64 16.06
C ARG A 48 -4.81 -2.35 16.51
N PHE A 49 -3.80 -1.60 16.91
CA PHE A 49 -2.56 -2.20 17.43
C PHE A 49 -2.85 -3.03 18.69
N VAL A 50 -2.31 -4.25 18.72
CA VAL A 50 -2.43 -5.16 19.88
C VAL A 50 -1.05 -5.33 20.52
N GLU A 51 -0.97 -4.97 21.80
CA GLU A 51 0.27 -5.13 22.56
C GLU A 51 0.70 -6.60 22.60
N GLY A 52 1.99 -6.85 22.39
CA GLY A 52 2.57 -8.19 22.34
C GLY A 52 2.31 -8.96 21.04
N ALA A 53 1.59 -8.38 20.06
CA ALA A 53 1.35 -9.05 18.78
C ALA A 53 2.62 -9.25 17.97
N VAL A 54 3.55 -8.30 18.00
CA VAL A 54 4.83 -8.38 17.28
C VAL A 54 5.67 -9.54 17.80
N GLU A 55 5.80 -9.71 19.12
CA GLU A 55 6.50 -10.83 19.75
C GLU A 55 5.88 -12.18 19.41
N LYS A 56 4.54 -12.21 19.28
CA LYS A 56 3.82 -13.42 18.85
C LYS A 56 4.05 -13.74 17.38
N ILE A 57 4.18 -12.71 16.53
CA ILE A 57 4.58 -12.90 15.13
C ILE A 57 5.99 -13.51 15.09
N TYR A 58 6.95 -12.93 15.78
CA TYR A 58 8.34 -13.46 15.84
C TYR A 58 8.37 -14.89 16.34
N SER A 59 7.73 -15.17 17.47
CA SER A 59 7.72 -16.52 18.05
C SER A 59 7.02 -17.54 17.17
N GLY A 60 5.92 -17.16 16.50
CA GLY A 60 5.21 -18.03 15.56
C GLY A 60 6.04 -18.38 14.34
N LEU A 61 6.72 -17.41 13.74
CA LEU A 61 7.62 -17.63 12.61
C LEU A 61 8.81 -18.52 13.00
N ARG A 62 9.46 -18.25 14.13
CA ARG A 62 10.60 -19.07 14.63
C ARG A 62 10.19 -20.49 14.96
N LEU A 63 9.02 -20.68 15.58
CA LEU A 63 8.46 -22.03 15.85
C LEU A 63 8.24 -22.82 14.56
N ALA A 64 7.88 -22.14 13.46
CA ALA A 64 7.71 -22.76 12.16
C ALA A 64 9.02 -22.90 11.37
N GLY A 65 10.16 -22.48 11.92
CA GLY A 65 11.48 -22.51 11.25
C GLY A 65 11.64 -21.46 10.14
N LEU A 66 10.81 -20.41 10.14
CA LEU A 66 10.85 -19.33 9.16
C LEU A 66 11.68 -18.16 9.69
N GLU A 67 13.00 -18.25 9.52
CA GLU A 67 13.94 -17.20 9.93
C GLU A 67 14.09 -16.17 8.81
N TRP A 68 13.85 -14.90 9.14
CA TRP A 68 14.05 -13.77 8.21
C TRP A 68 15.49 -13.28 8.23
N ASP A 69 15.92 -12.72 7.12
CA ASP A 69 17.29 -12.20 6.95
C ASP A 69 17.39 -10.74 7.40
N GLU A 70 16.36 -9.94 7.13
CA GLU A 70 16.23 -8.52 7.52
C GLU A 70 14.89 -8.29 8.22
N GLY A 71 14.86 -7.40 9.19
CA GLY A 71 13.62 -7.09 9.92
C GLY A 71 13.84 -6.18 11.13
N PRO A 72 12.78 -5.86 11.91
CA PRO A 72 12.88 -4.89 12.99
C PRO A 72 13.89 -5.25 14.08
N ASP A 73 14.03 -6.53 14.40
CA ASP A 73 14.95 -7.04 15.42
C ASP A 73 16.35 -7.39 14.88
N LYS A 74 16.49 -7.58 13.59
CA LYS A 74 17.76 -7.94 12.93
C LYS A 74 18.41 -6.77 12.22
N GLY A 75 17.65 -5.73 11.90
CA GLY A 75 18.13 -4.64 11.07
C GLY A 75 18.30 -5.06 9.61
N GLY A 76 19.13 -4.34 8.87
CA GLY A 76 19.43 -4.52 7.45
C GLY A 76 19.66 -3.17 6.77
N ASN A 77 19.84 -3.20 5.45
CA ASN A 77 20.24 -2.00 4.69
C ASN A 77 19.06 -1.07 4.33
N TYR A 78 17.82 -1.51 4.55
CA TYR A 78 16.60 -0.84 4.06
C TYR A 78 15.66 -0.43 5.20
N GLY A 79 16.15 -0.47 6.45
CA GLY A 79 15.36 -0.07 7.62
C GLY A 79 14.93 1.40 7.61
N PRO A 80 14.05 1.76 8.55
CA PRO A 80 13.34 0.90 9.52
C PRO A 80 12.40 -0.11 8.87
N TYR A 81 12.10 -1.21 9.58
CA TYR A 81 11.20 -2.28 9.10
C TYR A 81 9.84 -2.27 9.81
N VAL A 82 9.49 -1.16 10.45
CA VAL A 82 8.19 -0.88 11.07
C VAL A 82 7.61 0.36 10.39
N GLN A 83 6.38 0.28 9.87
CA GLN A 83 5.82 1.37 9.06
C GLN A 83 5.62 2.68 9.83
N SER A 84 5.24 2.62 11.10
CA SER A 84 5.11 3.84 11.92
C SER A 84 6.44 4.59 12.10
N GLU A 85 7.56 3.88 12.12
CA GLU A 85 8.91 4.47 12.17
C GLU A 85 9.34 5.11 10.83
N ARG A 86 8.64 4.78 9.75
CA ARG A 86 8.87 5.30 8.39
C ARG A 86 7.93 6.45 8.01
N LYS A 87 7.11 6.92 8.94
CA LYS A 87 6.05 7.91 8.69
C LYS A 87 6.50 9.08 7.82
N ASP A 88 7.66 9.65 8.12
CA ASP A 88 8.17 10.84 7.43
C ASP A 88 8.63 10.56 5.99
N MET A 89 8.79 9.29 5.62
CA MET A 89 9.20 8.90 4.27
C MET A 89 8.05 8.95 3.26
N TYR A 90 6.80 8.80 3.68
CA TYR A 90 5.66 8.64 2.76
C TYR A 90 5.13 9.97 2.21
N LEU A 91 5.10 11.02 3.04
CA LEU A 91 4.53 12.31 2.63
C LEU A 91 5.24 12.94 1.43
N PRO A 92 6.59 12.90 1.29
CA PRO A 92 7.28 13.37 0.11
C PRO A 92 6.80 12.72 -1.19
N TYR A 93 6.65 11.40 -1.21
CA TYR A 93 6.11 10.67 -2.39
C TYR A 93 4.68 11.10 -2.73
N ALA A 94 3.82 11.26 -1.71
CA ALA A 94 2.45 11.70 -1.93
C ALA A 94 2.39 13.13 -2.49
N LYS A 95 3.25 14.04 -2.03
CA LYS A 95 3.36 15.41 -2.56
C LYS A 95 3.86 15.42 -4.00
N GLU A 96 4.85 14.60 -4.33
CA GLU A 96 5.34 14.44 -5.69
C GLU A 96 4.22 13.95 -6.63
N LEU A 97 3.37 13.02 -6.18
CA LEU A 97 2.20 12.60 -6.94
C LEU A 97 1.21 13.74 -7.15
N VAL A 98 1.01 14.63 -6.17
CA VAL A 98 0.18 15.82 -6.33
C VAL A 98 0.77 16.77 -7.37
N GLU A 99 2.07 17.01 -7.35
CA GLU A 99 2.76 17.86 -8.34
C GLU A 99 2.62 17.29 -9.76
N LYS A 100 2.65 15.97 -9.91
CA LYS A 100 2.45 15.26 -11.19
C LYS A 100 0.97 15.14 -11.61
N GLY A 101 0.03 15.62 -10.80
CA GLY A 101 -1.42 15.48 -11.05
C GLY A 101 -1.95 14.04 -10.91
N LYS A 102 -1.17 13.16 -10.29
CA LYS A 102 -1.54 11.76 -10.02
C LYS A 102 -2.16 11.55 -8.63
N ALA A 103 -2.17 12.61 -7.83
CA ALA A 103 -2.88 12.70 -6.56
C ALA A 103 -3.39 14.13 -6.35
N TYR A 104 -4.22 14.33 -5.35
CA TYR A 104 -4.76 15.64 -5.00
C TYR A 104 -5.14 15.74 -3.52
N TYR A 105 -5.17 16.96 -3.00
CA TYR A 105 -5.66 17.24 -1.66
C TYR A 105 -7.18 17.16 -1.62
N CYS A 106 -7.71 16.46 -0.64
CA CYS A 106 -9.15 16.33 -0.43
C CYS A 106 -9.51 16.84 0.98
N PHE A 107 -10.40 17.82 1.04
CA PHE A 107 -10.85 18.49 2.26
C PHE A 107 -12.27 18.07 2.68
N CYS A 108 -12.84 17.03 2.03
CA CYS A 108 -14.14 16.51 2.43
C CYS A 108 -14.08 15.95 3.85
N THR A 109 -15.05 16.34 4.66
CA THR A 109 -15.20 15.80 6.01
C THR A 109 -15.80 14.38 5.97
N LYS A 110 -15.75 13.69 7.10
CA LYS A 110 -16.40 12.38 7.21
C LYS A 110 -17.91 12.51 7.01
N GLU A 111 -18.50 13.55 7.55
CA GLU A 111 -19.93 13.86 7.45
C GLU A 111 -20.35 14.08 6.00
N ASP A 112 -19.57 14.81 5.21
CA ASP A 112 -19.80 15.02 3.77
C ASP A 112 -19.77 13.69 3.00
N LEU A 113 -18.79 12.83 3.31
CA LEU A 113 -18.64 11.54 2.64
C LEU A 113 -19.75 10.56 3.04
N ASP A 114 -20.16 10.57 4.31
CA ASP A 114 -21.25 9.73 4.80
C ASP A 114 -22.60 10.16 4.20
N ALA A 115 -22.85 11.47 4.06
CA ALA A 115 -24.05 11.98 3.38
C ALA A 115 -24.10 11.55 1.91
N ARG A 116 -23.01 11.69 1.16
CA ARG A 116 -22.92 11.26 -0.25
C ARG A 116 -23.08 9.75 -0.40
N ARG A 117 -22.54 8.97 0.55
CA ARG A 117 -22.73 7.51 0.58
C ARG A 117 -24.20 7.15 0.76
N ALA A 118 -24.87 7.78 1.73
CA ALA A 118 -26.29 7.55 1.98
C ALA A 118 -27.16 7.93 0.76
N GLU A 119 -26.82 9.00 0.04
CA GLU A 119 -27.51 9.38 -1.19
C GLU A 119 -27.32 8.35 -2.32
N ALA A 120 -26.10 7.83 -2.50
CA ALA A 120 -25.83 6.79 -3.48
C ALA A 120 -26.60 5.49 -3.15
N GLU A 121 -26.56 5.06 -1.89
CA GLU A 121 -27.31 3.90 -1.41
C GLU A 121 -28.83 4.05 -1.61
N ALA A 122 -29.37 5.25 -1.37
CA ALA A 122 -30.80 5.53 -1.61
C ALA A 122 -31.20 5.41 -3.09
N ARG A 123 -30.24 5.61 -4.02
CA ARG A 123 -30.42 5.38 -5.46
C ARG A 123 -30.13 3.95 -5.90
N GLY A 124 -29.71 3.07 -4.97
CA GLY A 124 -29.27 1.70 -5.28
C GLY A 124 -27.92 1.63 -6.00
N GLU A 125 -27.09 2.65 -5.85
CA GLU A 125 -25.76 2.77 -6.46
C GLU A 125 -24.69 2.43 -5.44
N THR A 126 -23.58 1.82 -5.91
CA THR A 126 -22.37 1.69 -5.09
C THR A 126 -21.69 3.04 -4.99
N PHE A 127 -21.44 3.51 -3.76
CA PHE A 127 -20.73 4.77 -3.55
C PHE A 127 -19.32 4.71 -4.16
N LYS A 128 -19.03 5.68 -5.01
CA LYS A 128 -17.69 5.99 -5.53
C LYS A 128 -17.41 7.46 -5.26
N TYR A 129 -16.17 7.79 -4.85
CA TYR A 129 -15.82 9.18 -4.61
C TYR A 129 -15.84 9.98 -5.92
N ASP A 130 -16.57 11.08 -5.93
CA ASP A 130 -16.91 11.89 -7.11
C ASP A 130 -15.80 12.86 -7.55
N LYS A 131 -14.59 12.70 -7.05
CA LYS A 131 -13.44 13.59 -7.32
C LYS A 131 -13.68 15.07 -7.01
N HIS A 132 -14.62 15.37 -6.10
CA HIS A 132 -15.06 16.74 -5.78
C HIS A 132 -13.89 17.72 -5.58
N CYS A 133 -12.86 17.32 -4.82
CA CYS A 133 -11.72 18.19 -4.53
C CYS A 133 -10.66 18.23 -5.64
N LEU A 134 -10.73 17.37 -6.65
CA LEU A 134 -9.76 17.36 -7.77
C LEU A 134 -9.82 18.67 -8.57
N HIS A 135 -11.00 19.31 -8.63
CA HIS A 135 -11.25 20.49 -9.44
C HIS A 135 -11.06 21.82 -8.69
N LEU A 136 -10.57 21.77 -7.43
CA LEU A 136 -10.22 22.99 -6.70
C LEU A 136 -9.01 23.68 -7.37
N SER A 137 -9.06 25.03 -7.46
CA SER A 137 -7.92 25.77 -7.97
C SER A 137 -6.71 25.65 -7.04
N LYS A 138 -5.51 25.84 -7.60
CA LYS A 138 -4.27 25.78 -6.79
C LYS A 138 -4.27 26.81 -5.68
N GLU A 139 -4.82 28.01 -5.95
CA GLU A 139 -4.96 29.10 -5.01
C GLU A 139 -5.89 28.71 -3.84
N GLU A 140 -7.00 28.05 -4.15
CA GLU A 140 -7.96 27.59 -3.13
C GLU A 140 -7.37 26.46 -2.29
N VAL A 141 -6.67 25.51 -2.91
CA VAL A 141 -5.94 24.46 -2.19
C VAL A 141 -4.92 25.09 -1.25
N GLN A 142 -4.09 26.04 -1.74
CA GLN A 142 -3.07 26.69 -0.92
C GLN A 142 -3.71 27.48 0.23
N ARG A 143 -4.78 28.22 -0.03
CA ARG A 143 -5.52 28.97 1.00
C ARG A 143 -5.99 28.07 2.14
N ARG A 144 -6.52 26.89 1.82
CA ARG A 144 -6.99 25.91 2.81
C ARG A 144 -5.86 25.27 3.59
N LEU A 145 -4.75 24.95 2.92
CA LEU A 145 -3.54 24.45 3.57
C LEU A 145 -2.96 25.48 4.55
N ASP A 146 -2.87 26.76 4.13
CA ASP A 146 -2.38 27.85 4.96
C ASP A 146 -3.31 28.14 6.17
N ALA A 147 -4.61 27.91 6.01
CA ALA A 147 -5.60 27.97 7.07
C ALA A 147 -5.53 26.79 8.05
N GLY A 148 -4.71 25.76 7.77
CA GLY A 148 -4.59 24.57 8.59
C GLY A 148 -5.83 23.66 8.54
N GLU A 149 -6.63 23.74 7.46
CA GLU A 149 -7.79 22.84 7.31
C GLU A 149 -7.33 21.38 7.25
N PRO A 150 -7.98 20.45 7.96
CA PRO A 150 -7.68 19.03 7.85
C PRO A 150 -7.87 18.54 6.42
N TYR A 151 -6.94 17.73 5.95
CA TYR A 151 -7.00 17.17 4.61
C TYR A 151 -6.50 15.72 4.58
N VAL A 152 -6.85 15.03 3.52
CA VAL A 152 -6.21 13.77 3.09
C VAL A 152 -5.61 13.96 1.71
N ILE A 153 -4.66 13.14 1.31
CA ILE A 153 -4.19 13.07 -0.07
C ILE A 153 -4.80 11.82 -0.71
N ARG A 154 -5.47 12.00 -1.85
CA ARG A 154 -6.08 10.90 -2.61
C ARG A 154 -5.33 10.65 -3.90
N GLN A 155 -5.25 9.37 -4.31
CA GLN A 155 -4.82 8.98 -5.64
C GLN A 155 -5.81 9.54 -6.68
N ASN A 156 -5.30 10.07 -7.78
CA ASN A 156 -6.10 10.43 -8.95
C ASN A 156 -6.03 9.29 -9.96
N ILE A 157 -7.02 8.39 -9.94
CA ILE A 157 -7.12 7.30 -10.90
C ILE A 157 -7.68 7.86 -12.22
N PRO A 158 -7.13 7.46 -13.40
CA PRO A 158 -7.70 7.85 -14.68
C PRO A 158 -9.17 7.47 -14.79
N GLU A 159 -9.97 8.29 -15.48
CA GLU A 159 -11.42 8.03 -15.69
C GLU A 159 -11.66 6.92 -16.72
N SER A 160 -10.68 6.62 -17.56
CA SER A 160 -10.74 5.62 -18.62
C SER A 160 -9.36 4.99 -18.84
N GLY A 161 -9.36 3.86 -19.51
CA GLY A 161 -8.16 3.06 -19.77
C GLY A 161 -8.13 1.82 -18.89
N GLU A 162 -7.09 1.05 -19.03
CA GLU A 162 -6.91 -0.21 -18.30
C GLU A 162 -5.73 -0.09 -17.34
N ALA A 163 -5.89 -0.65 -16.17
CA ALA A 163 -4.82 -0.89 -15.20
C ALA A 163 -4.66 -2.40 -15.02
N GLY A 164 -3.45 -2.90 -15.23
CA GLY A 164 -3.25 -4.34 -15.18
C GLY A 164 -1.88 -4.73 -14.68
N PHE A 165 -1.69 -6.02 -14.47
CA PHE A 165 -0.43 -6.62 -14.06
C PHE A 165 -0.36 -8.08 -14.53
N ASP A 166 0.85 -8.61 -14.57
CA ASP A 166 1.08 -10.00 -14.87
C ASP A 166 1.30 -10.79 -13.57
N ASP A 167 0.34 -11.68 -13.27
CA ASP A 167 0.42 -12.60 -12.14
C ASP A 167 1.02 -13.93 -12.61
N VAL A 168 2.02 -14.43 -11.89
CA VAL A 168 2.74 -15.68 -12.29
C VAL A 168 1.84 -16.91 -12.27
N ILE A 169 0.75 -16.89 -11.46
CA ILE A 169 -0.18 -18.01 -11.33
C ILE A 169 -1.40 -17.80 -12.21
N TYR A 170 -1.98 -16.60 -12.21
CA TYR A 170 -3.24 -16.29 -12.89
C TYR A 170 -3.04 -15.69 -14.30
N GLY A 171 -1.80 -15.35 -14.69
CA GLY A 171 -1.50 -14.67 -15.94
C GLY A 171 -1.90 -13.19 -15.92
N ARG A 172 -2.12 -12.62 -17.09
CA ARG A 172 -2.47 -11.20 -17.22
C ARG A 172 -3.84 -10.92 -16.62
N ILE A 173 -3.91 -9.90 -15.75
CA ILE A 173 -5.13 -9.40 -15.12
C ILE A 173 -5.23 -7.91 -15.46
N ASP A 174 -6.32 -7.52 -16.12
CA ASP A 174 -6.63 -6.14 -16.49
C ASP A 174 -7.98 -5.74 -15.89
N VAL A 175 -8.04 -4.49 -15.41
CA VAL A 175 -9.25 -3.89 -14.83
C VAL A 175 -9.44 -2.52 -15.45
N ASP A 176 -10.67 -2.20 -15.89
CA ASP A 176 -11.01 -0.86 -16.36
C ASP A 176 -10.83 0.16 -15.23
N CYS A 177 -10.12 1.25 -15.51
CA CYS A 177 -9.89 2.31 -14.53
C CYS A 177 -11.21 2.91 -14.01
N SER A 178 -12.28 2.88 -14.82
CA SER A 178 -13.61 3.32 -14.38
C SER A 178 -14.19 2.50 -13.24
N GLU A 179 -13.73 1.26 -13.01
CA GLU A 179 -14.16 0.41 -11.89
C GLU A 179 -13.38 0.71 -10.60
N LEU A 180 -12.26 1.42 -10.70
CA LEU A 180 -11.41 1.75 -9.57
C LEU A 180 -11.86 3.06 -8.89
N ASP A 181 -11.62 3.18 -7.59
CA ASP A 181 -11.95 4.37 -6.81
C ASP A 181 -10.69 5.09 -6.30
N ASP A 182 -10.75 6.42 -6.22
CA ASP A 182 -9.67 7.28 -5.71
C ASP A 182 -9.42 7.00 -4.22
N GLY A 183 -8.46 6.13 -3.95
CA GLY A 183 -8.09 5.74 -2.59
C GLY A 183 -7.35 6.85 -1.85
N VAL A 184 -7.51 6.92 -0.54
CA VAL A 184 -6.69 7.77 0.31
C VAL A 184 -5.27 7.21 0.37
N LEU A 185 -4.27 8.06 0.13
CA LEU A 185 -2.84 7.75 0.25
C LEU A 185 -2.33 8.15 1.64
N ILE A 186 -2.56 9.42 2.02
CA ILE A 186 -2.20 9.97 3.34
C ILE A 186 -3.46 10.38 4.06
N LYS A 187 -3.60 9.91 5.29
CA LYS A 187 -4.72 10.23 6.19
C LYS A 187 -4.52 11.61 6.84
N ALA A 188 -5.57 12.14 7.45
CA ALA A 188 -5.54 13.44 8.12
C ALA A 188 -4.56 13.52 9.31
N ASP A 189 -4.19 12.39 9.91
CA ASP A 189 -3.17 12.27 10.95
C ASP A 189 -1.73 12.23 10.39
N GLY A 190 -1.59 12.32 9.07
CA GLY A 190 -0.32 12.25 8.35
C GLY A 190 0.22 10.83 8.16
N MET A 191 -0.47 9.81 8.65
CA MET A 191 -0.10 8.42 8.39
C MET A 191 -0.54 7.99 6.99
N PRO A 192 0.24 7.16 6.30
CA PRO A 192 -0.19 6.55 5.05
C PRO A 192 -1.32 5.55 5.29
N THR A 193 -2.09 5.29 4.26
CA THR A 193 -2.90 4.07 4.24
C THR A 193 -2.03 2.86 3.93
N TYR A 194 -2.54 1.68 4.29
CA TYR A 194 -1.90 0.40 3.95
C TYR A 194 -1.53 0.31 2.46
N ASN A 195 -2.46 0.66 1.58
CA ASN A 195 -2.26 0.55 0.13
C ASN A 195 -1.13 1.43 -0.41
N PHE A 196 -0.90 2.58 0.19
CA PHE A 196 0.19 3.47 -0.22
C PHE A 196 1.51 3.06 0.43
N ALA A 197 1.51 2.78 1.74
CA ALA A 197 2.72 2.40 2.46
C ALA A 197 3.37 1.15 1.87
N ASN A 198 2.58 0.13 1.52
CA ASN A 198 3.15 -1.11 0.99
C ASN A 198 3.86 -0.91 -0.36
N VAL A 199 3.37 -0.03 -1.24
CA VAL A 199 4.00 0.28 -2.53
C VAL A 199 5.35 0.98 -2.32
N ILE A 200 5.36 2.02 -1.47
CA ILE A 200 6.59 2.76 -1.17
C ILE A 200 7.62 1.86 -0.48
N ASP A 201 7.18 1.02 0.45
CA ASP A 201 8.07 0.13 1.18
C ASP A 201 8.61 -1.01 0.32
N ASP A 202 7.76 -1.63 -0.50
CA ASP A 202 8.20 -2.69 -1.41
C ASP A 202 9.25 -2.13 -2.39
N HIS A 203 9.05 -0.91 -2.91
CA HIS A 203 10.04 -0.25 -3.76
C HIS A 203 11.33 0.07 -2.97
N THR A 204 11.22 0.78 -1.86
CA THR A 204 12.41 1.25 -1.11
C THR A 204 13.19 0.14 -0.43
N MET A 205 12.57 -1.01 -0.18
CA MET A 205 13.22 -2.23 0.32
C MET A 205 13.71 -3.16 -0.80
N GLY A 206 13.50 -2.78 -2.07
CA GLY A 206 13.93 -3.56 -3.23
C GLY A 206 13.25 -4.92 -3.33
N ILE A 207 11.97 -5.01 -2.96
CA ILE A 207 11.19 -6.24 -3.09
C ILE A 207 11.01 -6.56 -4.57
N THR A 208 11.37 -7.77 -4.95
CA THR A 208 11.31 -8.24 -6.34
C THR A 208 10.09 -9.12 -6.61
N HIS A 209 9.62 -9.86 -5.60
CA HIS A 209 8.49 -10.77 -5.72
C HIS A 209 7.57 -10.62 -4.51
N VAL A 210 6.26 -10.45 -4.79
CA VAL A 210 5.23 -10.27 -3.78
C VAL A 210 4.32 -11.48 -3.76
N MET A 211 4.22 -12.14 -2.61
CA MET A 211 3.29 -13.25 -2.38
C MET A 211 2.17 -12.78 -1.48
N ARG A 212 0.93 -12.92 -1.96
CA ARG A 212 -0.30 -12.50 -1.27
C ARG A 212 -1.42 -13.50 -1.48
N GLY A 213 -2.48 -13.40 -0.68
CA GLY A 213 -3.71 -14.10 -0.95
C GLY A 213 -4.44 -13.54 -2.17
N ASN A 214 -5.27 -14.35 -2.82
CA ASN A 214 -6.02 -13.97 -4.01
C ASN A 214 -7.01 -12.82 -3.78
N GLU A 215 -7.34 -12.49 -2.53
CA GLU A 215 -8.15 -11.31 -2.17
C GLU A 215 -7.49 -9.98 -2.59
N TYR A 216 -6.19 -9.98 -2.83
CA TYR A 216 -5.45 -8.79 -3.28
C TYR A 216 -5.44 -8.57 -4.80
N LEU A 217 -5.93 -9.53 -5.58
CA LEU A 217 -5.98 -9.42 -7.05
C LEU A 217 -6.75 -8.17 -7.50
N SER A 218 -7.84 -7.84 -6.81
CA SER A 218 -8.65 -6.63 -7.10
C SER A 218 -7.97 -5.31 -6.71
N SER A 219 -7.02 -5.34 -5.78
CA SER A 219 -6.32 -4.13 -5.31
C SER A 219 -5.02 -3.87 -6.08
N THR A 220 -4.41 -4.90 -6.65
CA THR A 220 -3.10 -4.83 -7.31
C THR A 220 -3.06 -3.85 -8.49
N PRO A 221 -4.12 -3.70 -9.32
CA PRO A 221 -4.13 -2.68 -10.38
C PRO A 221 -3.93 -1.25 -9.84
N LYS A 222 -4.47 -0.92 -8.67
CA LYS A 222 -4.26 0.39 -8.01
C LYS A 222 -2.80 0.59 -7.59
N TYR A 223 -2.13 -0.49 -7.18
CA TYR A 223 -0.70 -0.42 -6.82
C TYR A 223 0.16 -0.16 -8.05
N ASN A 224 -0.13 -0.81 -9.18
CA ASN A 224 0.58 -0.57 -10.42
C ASN A 224 0.44 0.87 -10.90
N LEU A 225 -0.76 1.43 -10.86
CA LEU A 225 -0.97 2.86 -11.15
C LEU A 225 -0.14 3.78 -10.23
N LEU A 226 0.11 3.38 -8.97
CA LEU A 226 1.00 4.13 -8.08
C LEU A 226 2.46 3.99 -8.48
N TYR A 227 2.93 2.79 -8.82
CA TYR A 227 4.29 2.57 -9.33
C TYR A 227 4.53 3.40 -10.59
N GLU A 228 3.63 3.35 -11.56
CA GLU A 228 3.72 4.16 -12.80
C GLU A 228 3.74 5.66 -12.51
N ALA A 229 2.87 6.13 -11.62
CA ALA A 229 2.75 7.54 -11.28
C ALA A 229 3.97 8.08 -10.54
N CYS A 230 4.55 7.29 -9.64
CA CYS A 230 5.77 7.66 -8.91
C CYS A 230 7.04 7.53 -9.76
N LEU A 231 6.98 6.93 -10.96
CA LEU A 231 8.15 6.53 -11.74
C LEU A 231 9.12 5.67 -10.91
N LEU A 232 8.58 4.84 -10.03
CA LEU A 232 9.36 3.95 -9.16
C LEU A 232 9.85 2.71 -9.91
N TYR A 233 9.54 2.58 -11.19
CA TYR A 233 10.17 1.59 -12.04
C TYR A 233 11.62 1.98 -12.25
N THR A 234 12.53 1.16 -11.79
CA THR A 234 13.86 1.13 -12.42
C THR A 234 13.65 0.53 -13.81
N SER A 235 14.40 1.00 -14.80
CA SER A 235 14.25 0.61 -16.22
C SER A 235 14.27 -0.91 -16.48
N ASP A 236 14.66 -1.71 -15.50
CA ASP A 236 14.74 -3.17 -15.55
C ASP A 236 13.60 -3.86 -14.74
N ALA A 237 12.85 -3.14 -13.92
CA ALA A 237 11.82 -3.71 -13.07
C ALA A 237 10.41 -3.71 -13.71
N ALA A 238 10.21 -2.92 -14.79
CA ALA A 238 8.95 -2.87 -15.51
C ALA A 238 8.67 -4.19 -16.27
N ASP A 239 9.75 -4.87 -16.70
CA ASP A 239 9.65 -6.16 -17.41
C ASP A 239 9.70 -7.37 -16.45
N ASP A 240 10.14 -7.18 -15.18
CA ASP A 240 10.39 -8.25 -14.21
C ASP A 240 9.55 -8.15 -12.92
N ALA A 241 8.62 -7.21 -12.81
CA ALA A 241 7.73 -7.12 -11.66
C ALA A 241 6.66 -8.24 -11.70
N ASN A 242 7.11 -9.46 -11.47
CA ASN A 242 6.24 -10.61 -11.34
C ASN A 242 5.57 -10.59 -9.97
N TRP A 243 4.30 -10.23 -9.92
CA TRP A 243 3.44 -10.38 -8.75
C TRP A 243 3.05 -11.87 -8.61
N VAL A 244 3.39 -12.49 -7.49
CA VAL A 244 3.04 -13.88 -7.18
C VAL A 244 2.10 -13.93 -5.99
#